data_f25e86d9325cc8ec5f6665fbd5f6f13a
#
_entry.id   f25e86d9325cc8ec5f6665fbd5f6f13a
#
_cell.length_a   1.000
_cell.length_b   1.000
_cell.length_c   1.000
_cell.angle_alpha   90.00
_cell.angle_beta   90.00
_cell.angle_gamma   90.00
#
_symmetry.space_group_name_H-M   'P 1'
#
loop_
_entity.id
_entity.type
_entity.pdbx_description
1 polymer ?
#
loop_
_entity_poly.entity_id
_entity_poly.type
_entity_poly.pdbx_seq_one_letter_code
_entity_poly.pdbx_strand_id
1 'polypeptide(L)'
;MADSSWRLMQYDSIAINVIVENKKGGINFCDIPYSDDIQKFNEDYLRLTSEAAAECESSSLENMMVVGTSAMIGTELDSIVNQYTDKFCNPMLMWGSYRCGLFRTALPISFQFHHVQMDGSHAARFLELLRVT
;
A
#
# COMPACT_ATOMS: atom_id res chain seq x y z
N MET A 1 18.13 -24.78 15.04
CA MET A 1 17.43 -23.63 15.62
C MET A 1 17.91 -22.40 14.84
N ALA A 2 17.10 -21.86 13.96
CA ALA A 2 17.45 -20.65 13.22
C ALA A 2 17.28 -19.47 14.17
N ASP A 3 18.35 -18.71 14.37
CA ASP A 3 18.35 -17.47 15.12
C ASP A 3 17.55 -16.43 14.29
N SER A 4 16.30 -16.21 14.67
CA SER A 4 15.46 -15.17 14.08
C SER A 4 15.71 -13.85 14.81
N SER A 5 16.89 -13.27 14.60
CA SER A 5 17.16 -11.93 15.09
C SER A 5 16.41 -10.92 14.22
N TRP A 6 15.32 -10.39 14.72
CA TRP A 6 14.62 -9.25 14.14
C TRP A 6 15.54 -8.03 14.13
N ARG A 7 15.71 -7.41 12.98
CA ARG A 7 16.44 -6.15 12.83
C ARG A 7 15.49 -5.06 12.39
N LEU A 8 15.50 -3.96 13.11
CA LEU A 8 14.83 -2.74 12.65
C LEU A 8 15.68 -2.10 11.56
N MET A 9 15.12 -1.94 10.38
CA MET A 9 15.74 -1.25 9.25
C MET A 9 15.18 0.15 9.13
N GLN A 10 16.05 1.11 8.91
CA GLN A 10 15.67 2.49 8.58
C GLN A 10 15.90 2.72 7.10
N TYR A 11 14.92 3.34 6.43
CA TYR A 11 14.98 3.67 5.01
C TYR A 11 14.77 5.18 4.84
N ASP A 12 15.51 5.76 3.91
CA ASP A 12 15.40 7.18 3.56
C ASP A 12 14.36 7.44 2.46
N SER A 13 13.83 6.38 1.86
CA SER A 13 12.90 6.45 0.74
C SER A 13 11.74 5.48 0.93
N ILE A 14 10.60 5.83 0.35
CA ILE A 14 9.36 5.05 0.41
C ILE A 14 8.96 4.64 -0.99
N ALA A 15 8.42 3.44 -1.12
CA ALA A 15 7.74 2.96 -2.31
C ALA A 15 6.30 2.53 -1.96
N ILE A 16 5.41 2.66 -2.92
CA ILE A 16 4.02 2.20 -2.82
C ILE A 16 3.89 0.91 -3.62
N ASN A 17 3.55 -0.17 -2.96
CA ASN A 17 3.27 -1.44 -3.62
C ASN A 17 1.83 -1.46 -4.14
N VAL A 18 1.66 -1.77 -5.41
CA VAL A 18 0.38 -1.80 -6.11
C VAL A 18 0.13 -3.19 -6.69
N ILE A 19 -1.10 -3.66 -6.55
CA ILE A 19 -1.56 -4.92 -7.15
C ILE A 19 -2.11 -4.63 -8.54
N VAL A 20 -1.68 -5.41 -9.53
CA VAL A 20 -2.04 -5.25 -10.93
C VAL A 20 -2.54 -6.58 -11.49
N GLU A 21 -3.68 -6.56 -12.19
CA GLU A 21 -4.11 -7.69 -13.00
C GLU A 21 -3.28 -7.78 -14.27
N ASN A 22 -2.76 -8.96 -14.58
CA ASN A 22 -1.94 -9.17 -15.76
C ASN A 22 -2.74 -9.74 -16.94
N LYS A 23 -2.15 -9.69 -18.14
CA LYS A 23 -2.79 -10.15 -19.40
C LYS A 23 -3.17 -11.63 -19.42
N LYS A 24 -2.66 -12.43 -18.48
CA LYS A 24 -2.98 -13.86 -18.35
C LYS A 24 -4.09 -14.15 -17.34
N GLY A 25 -4.71 -13.09 -16.76
CA GLY A 25 -5.75 -13.21 -15.75
C GLY A 25 -5.24 -13.55 -14.34
N GLY A 26 -3.92 -13.44 -14.12
CA GLY A 26 -3.30 -13.50 -12.80
C GLY A 26 -3.08 -12.12 -12.23
N ILE A 27 -2.51 -12.08 -11.02
CA ILE A 27 -2.14 -10.84 -10.36
C ILE A 27 -0.62 -10.74 -10.21
N ASN A 28 -0.11 -9.54 -10.40
CA ASN A 28 1.26 -9.16 -10.11
C ASN A 28 1.27 -7.97 -9.16
N PHE A 29 2.42 -7.69 -8.59
CA PHE A 29 2.64 -6.46 -7.81
C PHE A 29 3.82 -5.69 -8.40
N CYS A 30 3.79 -4.38 -8.21
CA CYS A 30 4.95 -3.54 -8.50
C CYS A 30 5.12 -2.46 -7.43
N ASP A 31 6.37 -2.18 -7.11
CA ASP A 31 6.75 -1.11 -6.20
C ASP A 31 7.00 0.16 -7.00
N ILE A 32 6.30 1.22 -6.65
CA ILE A 32 6.39 2.52 -7.30
C ILE A 32 7.12 3.47 -6.35
N PRO A 33 8.27 4.03 -6.74
CA PRO A 33 8.98 4.99 -5.90
C PRO A 33 8.10 6.20 -5.60
N TYR A 34 8.02 6.59 -4.34
CA TYR A 34 7.33 7.83 -3.97
C TYR A 34 8.07 9.05 -4.51
N SER A 35 7.32 10.03 -4.97
CA SER A 35 7.80 11.34 -5.37
C SER A 35 6.86 12.42 -4.87
N ASP A 36 7.42 13.54 -4.37
CA ASP A 36 6.64 14.74 -4.02
C ASP A 36 6.08 15.45 -5.27
N ASP A 37 6.67 15.18 -6.43
CA ASP A 37 6.12 15.60 -7.72
C ASP A 37 5.05 14.60 -8.18
N ILE A 38 3.80 15.03 -8.12
CA ILE A 38 2.64 14.20 -8.48
C ILE A 38 2.65 13.81 -9.97
N GLN A 39 3.22 14.62 -10.85
CA GLN A 39 3.30 14.28 -12.28
C GLN A 39 4.29 13.14 -12.48
N LYS A 40 5.48 13.26 -11.88
CA LYS A 40 6.48 12.20 -11.89
C LYS A 40 5.97 10.91 -11.27
N PHE A 41 5.29 10.98 -10.12
CA PHE A 41 4.71 9.82 -9.49
C PHE A 41 3.68 9.14 -10.39
N ASN A 42 2.81 9.92 -11.05
CA ASN A 42 1.80 9.39 -11.96
C ASN A 42 2.42 8.75 -13.22
N GLU A 43 3.48 9.34 -13.78
CA GLU A 43 4.22 8.76 -14.91
C GLU A 43 4.83 7.40 -14.53
N ASP A 44 5.52 7.33 -13.38
CA ASP A 44 6.08 6.08 -12.87
C ASP A 44 4.99 5.05 -12.56
N TYR A 45 3.87 5.46 -11.98
CA TYR A 45 2.72 4.60 -11.73
C TYR A 45 2.19 3.96 -13.03
N LEU A 46 1.90 4.76 -14.03
CA LEU A 46 1.35 4.27 -15.31
C LEU A 46 2.34 3.37 -16.05
N ARG A 47 3.60 3.73 -16.06
CA ARG A 47 4.66 2.95 -16.71
C ARG A 47 4.85 1.60 -16.02
N LEU A 48 5.13 1.59 -14.72
CA LEU A 48 5.45 0.37 -13.96
C LEU A 48 4.26 -0.59 -13.86
N THR A 49 3.04 -0.09 -13.68
CA THR A 49 1.85 -0.93 -13.69
C THR A 49 1.59 -1.55 -15.07
N SER A 50 1.81 -0.79 -16.14
CA SER A 50 1.67 -1.29 -17.53
C SER A 50 2.72 -2.36 -17.85
N GLU A 51 3.96 -2.18 -17.41
CA GLU A 51 5.05 -3.15 -17.56
C GLU A 51 4.70 -4.44 -16.81
N ALA A 52 4.34 -4.36 -15.52
CA ALA A 52 3.96 -5.53 -14.71
C ALA A 52 2.77 -6.30 -15.31
N ALA A 53 1.77 -5.60 -15.85
CA ALA A 53 0.63 -6.21 -16.51
C ALA A 53 1.02 -6.90 -17.83
N ALA A 54 1.92 -6.31 -18.61
CA ALA A 54 2.33 -6.81 -19.91
C ALA A 54 3.28 -8.00 -19.81
N GLU A 55 4.26 -7.91 -18.94
CA GLU A 55 5.32 -8.91 -18.76
C GLU A 55 4.87 -10.09 -17.88
N CYS A 56 3.79 -9.90 -17.11
CA CYS A 56 3.29 -10.88 -16.14
C CYS A 56 4.35 -11.22 -15.07
N GLU A 57 5.18 -10.25 -14.72
CA GLU A 57 6.21 -10.35 -13.70
C GLU A 57 5.98 -9.28 -12.63
N SER A 58 6.31 -9.65 -11.39
CA SER A 58 6.27 -8.71 -10.27
C SER A 58 7.63 -8.04 -10.11
N SER A 59 7.62 -6.75 -9.78
CA SER A 59 8.84 -5.98 -9.51
C SER A 59 8.86 -5.46 -8.07
N SER A 60 10.01 -5.52 -7.43
CA SER A 60 10.21 -5.05 -6.06
C SER A 60 11.46 -4.19 -5.93
N LEU A 61 11.42 -3.26 -4.98
CA LEU A 61 12.52 -2.35 -4.65
C LEU A 61 13.10 -2.71 -3.27
N GLU A 62 14.35 -3.14 -3.24
CA GLU A 62 14.99 -3.68 -2.03
C GLU A 62 15.45 -2.60 -1.03
N ASN A 63 15.73 -1.38 -1.49
CA ASN A 63 16.34 -0.32 -0.68
C ASN A 63 15.35 0.78 -0.26
N MET A 64 14.06 0.47 -0.24
CA MET A 64 12.99 1.40 0.13
C MET A 64 12.05 0.75 1.15
N MET A 65 11.45 1.58 2.00
CA MET A 65 10.34 1.14 2.82
C MET A 65 9.09 1.01 1.93
N VAL A 66 8.59 -0.19 1.80
CA VAL A 66 7.42 -0.46 0.95
C VAL A 66 6.15 -0.38 1.79
N VAL A 67 5.21 0.46 1.37
CA VAL A 67 3.83 0.49 1.89
C VAL A 67 2.94 -0.31 0.94
N GLY A 68 2.39 -1.41 1.42
CA GLY A 68 1.46 -2.22 0.65
C GLY A 68 0.13 -1.50 0.44
N THR A 69 -0.45 -1.60 -0.75
CA THR A 69 -1.80 -1.10 -1.01
C THR A 69 -2.67 -2.16 -1.67
N SER A 70 -3.96 -2.14 -1.35
CA SER A 70 -4.94 -3.03 -1.98
C SER A 70 -6.29 -2.34 -2.08
N ALA A 71 -6.81 -2.28 -3.31
CA ALA A 71 -8.14 -1.75 -3.60
C ALA A 71 -9.12 -2.90 -3.85
N MET A 72 -10.20 -2.94 -3.09
CA MET A 72 -11.32 -3.87 -3.31
C MET A 72 -12.40 -3.18 -4.12
N ILE A 73 -12.15 -3.05 -5.42
CA ILE A 73 -13.02 -2.32 -6.34
C ILE A 73 -14.41 -2.97 -6.42
N GLY A 74 -15.45 -2.15 -6.36
CA GLY A 74 -16.83 -2.62 -6.41
C GLY A 74 -17.38 -3.22 -5.12
N THR A 75 -16.60 -3.19 -4.03
CA THR A 75 -17.02 -3.75 -2.73
C THR A 75 -17.08 -2.65 -1.68
N GLU A 76 -18.20 -2.55 -0.98
CA GLU A 76 -18.31 -1.72 0.21
C GLU A 76 -17.67 -2.44 1.40
N LEU A 77 -16.84 -1.72 2.14
CA LEU A 77 -16.12 -2.25 3.30
C LEU A 77 -16.53 -1.50 4.56
N ASP A 78 -16.88 -2.23 5.60
CA ASP A 78 -17.04 -1.69 6.95
C ASP A 78 -15.78 -1.91 7.79
N SER A 79 -15.11 -3.04 7.58
CA SER A 79 -13.83 -3.35 8.22
C SER A 79 -13.05 -4.36 7.40
N ILE A 80 -11.73 -4.35 7.57
CA ILE A 80 -10.81 -5.35 7.03
C ILE A 80 -9.92 -5.82 8.16
N VAL A 81 -9.77 -7.12 8.30
CA VAL A 81 -8.82 -7.75 9.20
C VAL A 81 -7.89 -8.60 8.37
N ASN A 82 -6.61 -8.23 8.33
CA ASN A 82 -5.60 -9.02 7.66
C ASN A 82 -5.15 -10.20 8.50
N GLN A 83 -4.72 -11.24 7.82
CA GLN A 83 -4.07 -12.36 8.48
C GLN A 83 -2.74 -11.90 9.08
N TYR A 84 -2.54 -12.23 10.36
CA TYR A 84 -1.27 -12.01 11.04
C TYR A 84 -0.19 -12.90 10.43
N THR A 85 0.98 -12.32 10.18
CA THR A 85 2.19 -13.05 9.80
C THR A 85 3.41 -12.40 10.44
N ASP A 86 4.30 -13.20 10.96
CA ASP A 86 5.59 -12.78 11.49
C ASP A 86 6.64 -12.50 10.40
N LYS A 87 6.29 -12.74 9.14
CA LYS A 87 7.17 -12.53 7.98
C LYS A 87 6.95 -11.20 7.27
N PHE A 88 5.79 -10.56 7.49
CA PHE A 88 5.40 -9.33 6.78
C PHE A 88 5.10 -8.24 7.80
N CYS A 89 6.02 -7.29 7.94
CA CYS A 89 5.89 -6.17 8.88
C CYS A 89 5.63 -4.83 8.20
N ASN A 90 5.51 -4.80 6.87
CA ASN A 90 5.29 -3.56 6.14
C ASN A 90 3.90 -2.99 6.42
N PRO A 91 3.77 -1.66 6.51
CA PRO A 91 2.47 -1.02 6.60
C PRO A 91 1.60 -1.37 5.39
N MET A 92 0.30 -1.51 5.61
CA MET A 92 -0.64 -1.84 4.56
C MET A 92 -1.87 -0.93 4.62
N LEU A 93 -2.21 -0.34 3.49
CA LEU A 93 -3.38 0.50 3.29
C LEU A 93 -4.37 -0.21 2.37
N MET A 94 -5.62 -0.32 2.82
CA MET A 94 -6.67 -0.96 2.05
C MET A 94 -7.90 -0.10 2.00
N TRP A 95 -8.61 -0.12 0.87
CA TRP A 95 -9.85 0.60 0.70
C TRP A 95 -10.84 -0.17 -0.19
N GLY A 96 -12.11 0.16 -0.03
CA GLY A 96 -13.19 -0.34 -0.86
C GLY A 96 -13.76 0.73 -1.79
N SER A 97 -15.02 0.56 -2.15
CA SER A 97 -15.75 1.58 -2.89
C SER A 97 -16.03 2.79 -2.01
N TYR A 98 -16.00 3.97 -2.62
CA TYR A 98 -16.45 5.18 -1.95
C TYR A 98 -17.97 5.19 -1.78
N ARG A 99 -18.44 5.83 -0.72
CA ARG A 99 -19.86 6.00 -0.40
C ARG A 99 -20.28 7.43 -0.70
N CYS A 100 -21.24 7.58 -1.60
CA CYS A 100 -21.83 8.87 -1.91
C CYS A 100 -23.00 9.14 -0.98
N GLY A 101 -22.88 10.18 -0.15
CA GLY A 101 -24.02 10.77 0.58
C GLY A 101 -24.54 12.00 -0.13
N LEU A 102 -25.65 12.58 0.39
CA LEU A 102 -26.27 13.78 -0.21
C LEU A 102 -25.33 15.00 -0.28
N PHE A 103 -24.38 15.13 0.63
CA PHE A 103 -23.48 16.29 0.74
C PHE A 103 -21.99 15.90 0.89
N ARG A 104 -21.68 14.63 1.00
CA ARG A 104 -20.32 14.15 1.25
C ARG A 104 -20.06 12.82 0.55
N THR A 105 -18.87 12.70 0.03
CA THR A 105 -18.34 11.41 -0.43
C THR A 105 -17.30 10.94 0.58
N ALA A 106 -17.36 9.68 1.00
CA ALA A 106 -16.45 9.08 1.94
C ALA A 106 -15.81 7.83 1.34
N LEU A 107 -14.51 7.68 1.51
CA LEU A 107 -13.75 6.48 1.18
C LEU A 107 -13.35 5.80 2.48
N PRO A 108 -13.91 4.62 2.80
CA PRO A 108 -13.43 3.84 3.94
C PRO A 108 -12.02 3.33 3.68
N ILE A 109 -11.10 3.63 4.59
CA ILE A 109 -9.70 3.21 4.51
C ILE A 109 -9.39 2.38 5.76
N SER A 110 -8.78 1.22 5.56
CA SER A 110 -8.17 0.42 6.64
C SER A 110 -6.66 0.54 6.55
N PHE A 111 -6.03 0.90 7.66
CA PHE A 111 -4.59 1.01 7.78
C PHE A 111 -4.08 0.02 8.83
N GLN A 112 -3.19 -0.86 8.41
CA GLN A 112 -2.52 -1.83 9.28
C GLN A 112 -1.04 -1.53 9.33
N PHE A 113 -0.45 -1.64 10.51
CA PHE A 113 0.98 -1.44 10.74
C PHE A 113 1.48 -2.36 11.86
N HIS A 114 2.78 -2.58 11.88
CA HIS A 114 3.40 -3.34 12.95
C HIS A 114 3.78 -2.42 14.11
N HIS A 115 3.38 -2.78 15.33
CA HIS A 115 3.54 -1.92 16.51
C HIS A 115 5.01 -1.59 16.85
N VAL A 116 5.96 -2.40 16.41
CA VAL A 116 7.41 -2.09 16.55
C VAL A 116 7.83 -0.91 15.68
N GLN A 117 7.14 -0.66 14.56
CA GLN A 117 7.47 0.43 13.62
C GLN A 117 6.72 1.72 13.93
N MET A 118 5.52 1.62 14.49
CA MET A 118 4.60 2.74 14.66
C MET A 118 3.70 2.51 15.87
N ASP A 119 3.45 3.55 16.64
CA ASP A 119 2.46 3.53 17.71
C ASP A 119 1.13 4.17 17.27
N GLY A 120 0.13 4.12 18.15
CA GLY A 120 -1.20 4.66 17.87
C GLY A 120 -1.22 6.16 17.59
N SER A 121 -0.29 6.95 18.16
CA SER A 121 -0.21 8.39 17.91
C SER A 121 0.29 8.72 16.51
N HIS A 122 1.26 7.98 16.03
CA HIS A 122 1.75 8.08 14.65
C HIS A 122 0.68 7.67 13.64
N ALA A 123 -0.04 6.58 13.91
CA ALA A 123 -1.14 6.12 13.06
C ALA A 123 -2.28 7.15 13.01
N ALA A 124 -2.66 7.73 14.15
CA ALA A 124 -3.69 8.77 14.21
C ALA A 124 -3.28 10.00 13.38
N ARG A 125 -2.04 10.46 13.53
CA ARG A 125 -1.51 11.58 12.74
C ARG A 125 -1.51 11.30 11.24
N PHE A 126 -1.13 10.08 10.84
CA PHE A 126 -1.19 9.66 9.43
C PHE A 126 -2.62 9.75 8.89
N LEU A 127 -3.61 9.23 9.63
CA LEU A 127 -5.01 9.27 9.23
C LEU A 127 -5.58 10.70 9.20
N GLU A 128 -5.14 11.58 10.10
CA GLU A 128 -5.51 13.00 10.06
C GLU A 128 -4.99 13.69 8.80
N LEU A 129 -3.75 13.44 8.42
CA LEU A 129 -3.17 14.01 7.19
C LEU A 129 -3.91 13.55 5.94
N LEU A 130 -4.41 12.32 5.90
CA LEU A 130 -5.23 11.83 4.79
C LEU A 130 -6.62 12.49 4.71
N ARG A 131 -7.13 13.04 5.81
CA ARG A 131 -8.44 13.72 5.85
C ARG A 131 -8.43 15.14 5.30
N VAL A 132 -7.29 15.76 5.23
CA VAL A 132 -7.13 17.18 4.84
C VAL A 132 -7.01 17.35 3.31
N THR A 133 -6.87 16.27 2.60
CA THR A 133 -6.92 16.22 1.13
C THR A 133 -8.33 15.91 0.67
#